data_c183679cab5212e0b38f775179a5dc29
#
_entry.id   c183679cab5212e0b38f775179a5dc29
#
_cell.length_a   1.000
_cell.length_b   1.000
_cell.length_c   1.000
_cell.angle_alpha   90.00
_cell.angle_beta   90.00
_cell.angle_gamma   90.00
#
_symmetry.space_group_name_H-M   'P 1'
#
loop_
_entity.id
_entity.type
_entity.pdbx_description
1 polymer ?
#
loop_
_entity_poly.entity_id
_entity_poly.type
_entity_poly.pdbx_seq_one_letter_code
_entity_poly.pdbx_strand_id
1 'polypeptide(L)'
;MRKVRRNDILLKNVAEKLKKIRQEKGVTQLSVLVDTEVHVGRLENNPTNISLSTLADLCTYYGLTLEEFFKDMPWRDKLQS
;
A
#
# COMPACT_ATOMS: atom_id res chain seq x y z
N MET A 1 7.84 -23.01 -17.99
CA MET A 1 7.27 -21.70 -17.95
C MET A 1 7.33 -21.08 -16.55
N ARG A 2 7.73 -19.85 -16.45
CA ARG A 2 7.88 -19.20 -15.15
C ARG A 2 6.68 -18.29 -14.85
N LYS A 3 6.15 -18.44 -13.66
CA LYS A 3 5.09 -17.54 -13.21
C LYS A 3 5.69 -16.27 -12.63
N VAL A 4 4.98 -15.17 -12.83
CA VAL A 4 5.31 -13.93 -12.15
C VAL A 4 4.95 -14.11 -10.69
N ARG A 5 5.88 -13.81 -9.81
CA ARG A 5 5.61 -13.92 -8.39
C ARG A 5 4.87 -12.71 -7.89
N ARG A 6 3.84 -12.97 -7.11
CA ARG A 6 3.11 -11.95 -6.40
C ARG A 6 2.79 -12.46 -5.02
N ASN A 7 3.02 -11.63 -4.05
CA ASN A 7 2.62 -11.95 -2.69
C ASN A 7 1.26 -11.30 -2.48
N ASP A 8 0.20 -12.04 -2.81
CA ASP A 8 -1.15 -11.48 -2.76
C ASP A 8 -1.59 -11.12 -1.34
N ILE A 9 -1.11 -11.86 -0.35
CA ILE A 9 -1.45 -11.56 1.03
C ILE A 9 -0.88 -10.19 1.42
N LEU A 10 0.38 -9.98 1.13
CA LEU A 10 1.02 -8.71 1.44
C LEU A 10 0.40 -7.56 0.66
N LEU A 11 0.21 -7.76 -0.66
CA LEU A 11 -0.31 -6.69 -1.51
C LEU A 11 -1.71 -6.25 -1.08
N LYS A 12 -2.55 -7.22 -0.71
CA LYS A 12 -3.89 -6.90 -0.23
C LYS A 12 -3.82 -6.09 1.06
N ASN A 13 -2.95 -6.48 1.99
CA ASN A 13 -2.83 -5.79 3.26
C ASN A 13 -2.25 -4.40 3.09
N VAL A 14 -1.31 -4.24 2.16
CA VAL A 14 -0.75 -2.92 1.85
C VAL A 14 -1.85 -2.01 1.31
N ALA A 15 -2.65 -2.51 0.35
CA ALA A 15 -3.72 -1.72 -0.24
C ALA A 15 -4.75 -1.30 0.80
N GLU A 16 -5.14 -2.22 1.67
CA GLU A 16 -6.13 -1.92 2.71
C GLU A 16 -5.60 -0.91 3.71
N LYS A 17 -4.33 -1.05 4.07
CA LYS A 17 -3.72 -0.10 5.01
C LYS A 17 -3.62 1.29 4.41
N LEU A 18 -3.22 1.39 3.15
CA LEU A 18 -3.13 2.67 2.47
C LEU A 18 -4.49 3.36 2.45
N LYS A 19 -5.53 2.60 2.12
CA LYS A 19 -6.88 3.16 2.09
C LYS A 19 -7.32 3.65 3.46
N LYS A 20 -7.06 2.84 4.49
CA LYS A 20 -7.44 3.20 5.85
C LYS A 20 -6.73 4.48 6.29
N ILE A 21 -5.43 4.56 6.05
CA ILE A 21 -4.67 5.75 6.43
C ILE A 21 -5.19 6.97 5.70
N ARG A 22 -5.46 6.84 4.39
CA ARG A 22 -5.97 7.96 3.61
C ARG A 22 -7.29 8.45 4.19
N GLN A 23 -8.18 7.53 4.53
CA GLN A 23 -9.48 7.89 5.11
C GLN A 23 -9.31 8.54 6.48
N GLU A 24 -8.39 8.05 7.28
CA GLU A 24 -8.13 8.64 8.60
C GLU A 24 -7.57 10.05 8.48
N LYS A 25 -6.81 10.31 7.42
CA LYS A 25 -6.27 11.66 7.19
C LYS A 25 -7.30 12.58 6.54
N GLY A 26 -8.42 12.03 6.09
CA GLY A 26 -9.47 12.84 5.51
C GLY A 26 -9.16 13.37 4.12
N VAL A 27 -8.24 12.71 3.39
CA VAL A 27 -7.90 13.17 2.03
C VAL A 27 -8.56 12.25 1.00
N THR A 28 -8.88 12.83 -0.16
CA THR A 28 -9.50 12.07 -1.23
C THR A 28 -8.45 11.43 -2.12
N GLN A 29 -8.88 10.43 -2.90
CA GLN A 29 -7.97 9.82 -3.87
C GLN A 29 -7.48 10.86 -4.87
N LEU A 30 -8.33 11.79 -5.26
CA LEU A 30 -7.93 12.82 -6.20
C LEU A 30 -6.86 13.74 -5.61
N SER A 31 -7.01 14.12 -4.34
CA SER A 31 -6.01 14.96 -3.69
C SER A 31 -4.65 14.30 -3.65
N VAL A 32 -4.61 13.01 -3.35
CA VAL A 32 -3.35 12.28 -3.33
C VAL A 32 -2.73 12.24 -4.72
N LEU A 33 -3.56 11.99 -5.74
CA LEU A 33 -3.07 11.97 -7.12
C LEU A 33 -2.47 13.31 -7.51
N VAL A 34 -3.15 14.40 -7.19
CA VAL A 34 -2.67 15.73 -7.53
C VAL A 34 -1.35 16.03 -6.82
N ASP A 35 -1.24 15.66 -5.55
CA ASP A 35 -0.08 16.00 -4.76
C ASP A 35 1.14 15.10 -5.00
N THR A 36 0.90 13.82 -5.30
CA THR A 36 1.99 12.84 -5.40
C THR A 36 2.14 12.24 -6.79
N GLU A 37 1.17 12.45 -7.67
CA GLU A 37 1.10 11.82 -8.98
C GLU A 37 0.93 10.30 -8.92
N VAL A 38 0.53 9.78 -7.76
CA VAL A 38 0.29 8.34 -7.59
C VAL A 38 -1.21 8.07 -7.65
N HIS A 39 -1.60 7.12 -8.50
CA HIS A 39 -2.99 6.71 -8.65
C HIS A 39 -3.40 5.76 -7.53
N VAL A 40 -3.62 6.31 -6.33
CA VAL A 40 -3.94 5.45 -5.19
C VAL A 40 -5.28 4.74 -5.36
N GLY A 41 -6.19 5.28 -6.16
CA GLY A 41 -7.44 4.58 -6.43
C GLY A 41 -7.21 3.21 -7.04
N ARG A 42 -6.26 3.11 -7.95
CA ARG A 42 -5.92 1.82 -8.55
C ARG A 42 -5.29 0.89 -7.53
N LEU A 43 -4.39 1.43 -6.71
CA LEU A 43 -3.71 0.61 -5.70
C LEU A 43 -4.68 0.08 -4.66
N GLU A 44 -5.65 0.89 -4.26
CA GLU A 44 -6.62 0.50 -3.24
C GLU A 44 -7.65 -0.50 -3.76
N ASN A 45 -8.10 -0.30 -5.00
CA ASN A 45 -9.19 -1.11 -5.55
C ASN A 45 -8.72 -2.38 -6.24
N ASN A 46 -7.49 -2.39 -6.71
CA ASN A 46 -6.96 -3.51 -7.46
C ASN A 46 -5.50 -3.72 -7.07
N PRO A 47 -5.27 -4.36 -5.91
CA PRO A 47 -3.90 -4.52 -5.41
C PRO A 47 -2.99 -5.17 -6.43
N THR A 48 -1.91 -4.48 -6.74
CA THR A 48 -0.89 -4.96 -7.67
C THR A 48 0.46 -4.68 -7.05
N ASN A 49 1.51 -5.16 -7.71
CA ASN A 49 2.85 -4.87 -7.24
C ASN A 49 3.06 -3.36 -7.19
N ILE A 50 3.58 -2.90 -6.07
CA ILE A 50 3.89 -1.50 -5.87
C ILE A 50 5.38 -1.39 -5.61
N SER A 51 6.03 -0.41 -6.18
CA SER A 51 7.45 -0.25 -5.93
C SER A 51 7.68 0.29 -4.53
N LEU A 52 8.83 -0.05 -3.96
CA LEU A 52 9.18 0.47 -2.64
C LEU A 52 9.27 1.99 -2.66
N SER A 53 9.75 2.56 -3.76
CA SER A 53 9.83 4.01 -3.88
C SER A 53 8.46 4.65 -3.80
N THR A 54 7.48 4.10 -4.54
CA THR A 54 6.13 4.63 -4.50
C THR A 54 5.53 4.51 -3.11
N LEU A 55 5.74 3.35 -2.47
CA LEU A 55 5.22 3.16 -1.12
C LEU A 55 5.86 4.15 -0.14
N ALA A 56 7.18 4.34 -0.26
CA ALA A 56 7.88 5.28 0.60
C ALA A 56 7.35 6.71 0.42
N ASP A 57 7.08 7.09 -0.83
CA ASP A 57 6.53 8.41 -1.10
C ASP A 57 5.15 8.60 -0.47
N LEU A 58 4.31 7.58 -0.56
CA LEU A 58 2.99 7.64 0.05
C LEU A 58 3.09 7.70 1.57
N CYS A 59 3.97 6.92 2.16
CA CYS A 59 4.15 6.96 3.61
C CYS A 59 4.62 8.34 4.05
N THR A 60 5.55 8.91 3.31
CA THR A 60 6.02 10.27 3.61
C THR A 60 4.87 11.27 3.52
N TYR A 61 4.07 11.15 2.47
CA TYR A 61 2.93 12.04 2.28
C TYR A 61 1.94 11.93 3.44
N TYR A 62 1.72 10.71 3.94
CA TYR A 62 0.79 10.48 5.05
C TYR A 62 1.42 10.70 6.42
N GLY A 63 2.72 10.97 6.48
CA GLY A 63 3.39 11.24 7.75
C GLY A 63 3.79 10.00 8.53
N LEU A 64 4.09 8.90 7.84
CA LEU A 64 4.50 7.64 8.46
C LEU A 64 5.88 7.24 8.02
N THR A 65 6.57 6.46 8.86
CA THR A 65 7.76 5.74 8.41
C THR A 65 7.33 4.40 7.81
N LEU A 66 8.20 3.79 7.04
CA LEU A 66 7.92 2.45 6.53
C LEU A 66 7.78 1.45 7.67
N GLU A 67 8.56 1.62 8.72
CA GLU A 67 8.47 0.76 9.89
C GLU A 67 7.08 0.83 10.51
N GLU A 68 6.55 2.04 10.69
CA GLU A 68 5.23 2.23 11.23
C GLU A 68 4.16 1.62 10.31
N PHE A 69 4.36 1.77 9.00
CA PHE A 69 3.41 1.25 8.04
C PHE A 69 3.30 -0.27 8.12
N PHE A 70 4.43 -0.95 8.23
CA PHE A 70 4.45 -2.41 8.21
C PHE A 70 4.30 -3.06 9.58
N LYS A 71 4.20 -2.27 10.64
CA LYS A 71 4.08 -2.83 11.99
C LYS A 71 2.87 -3.75 12.06
N ASP A 72 3.11 -4.98 12.51
CA ASP A 72 2.06 -6.00 12.71
C ASP A 72 1.27 -6.35 11.45
N MET A 73 1.80 -6.05 10.28
CA MET A 73 1.12 -6.37 9.02
C MET A 73 1.41 -7.82 8.62
N PRO A 74 0.37 -8.65 8.43
CA PRO A 74 0.58 -9.99 7.90
C PRO A 74 1.14 -9.91 6.47
N TRP A 75 2.16 -10.73 6.20
CA TRP A 75 2.80 -10.70 4.89
C TRP A 75 2.89 -12.07 4.25
N ARG A 76 2.38 -13.10 4.92
CA ARG A 76 2.37 -14.45 4.37
C ARG A 76 1.28 -15.26 5.06
N ASP A 77 1.02 -16.43 4.50
CA ASP A 77 0.06 -17.37 5.06
C ASP A 77 0.55 -17.85 6.42
N LYS A 78 -0.34 -17.92 7.39
CA LYS A 78 -0.01 -18.40 8.72
C LYS A 78 0.61 -19.79 8.72
N LEU A 79 0.18 -20.63 7.81
CA LEU A 79 0.64 -22.00 7.75
C LEU A 79 2.08 -22.11 7.33
N GLN A 80 2.68 -21.02 6.94
CA GLN A 80 4.06 -20.99 6.49
C GLN A 80 5.02 -20.41 7.50
N SER A 81 4.57 -20.27 8.70
CA SER A 81 5.42 -19.71 9.74
C SER A 81 6.57 -20.63 10.08
#